data_f2c99c50352a7639def8a717e9aa4801
#
_entry.id   f2c99c50352a7639def8a717e9aa4801
#
_cell.length_a   1.000
_cell.length_b   1.000
_cell.length_c   1.000
_cell.angle_alpha   90.00
_cell.angle_beta   90.00
_cell.angle_gamma   90.00
#
_symmetry.space_group_name_H-M   'P 1'
#
loop_
_entity.id
_entity.type
_entity.pdbx_description
1 polymer ?
#
loop_
_entity_poly.entity_id
_entity_poly.type
_entity_poly.pdbx_seq_one_letter_code
_entity_poly.pdbx_strand_id
1 'polypeptide(L)'
;MKSSLKSFIILAYPLILLISEIIYRNIFNIPPLGRYIETYSINLLLIIFLLFSKYKITKFFVCLFFASSVIINSGHYAVYDNWINGTNYFLMFKEIGEVSHVGITMLDRVGPPVIYSLLETIIFISALFIYPTRKVSKYCISDILFICLFLYLFSRSFYSTQELGVTSNPAYSRVKSNFFSVGNFIGKVIPYETFNLSQVKDYLHPTPSIISSPDVKNIIFIMGESLSSKHVDYFGYERETMPFIRQLANENPNVLLKEAYSAGLMTAISVPALFNAIPRPNGLKQIMKGDTNFFKLAKLQGFDTHFYTAQPERAMMIMSIMGKSWMNHQITPTQLGLSPEQGMNDHKLFPLLQKIDLNKEKNFIVLHQRGSHSPYAEYLTEEEKIFKDGSPLDNYDSTVYNTDQLIQKVYNYLEKRGKDDYILIYTSDHGQFVTKNHYNQGTTAEDQYLVPVFIYTKNEKIQQKLKEFDQCKRLFHQQLSTLVINIMGFNMPISSCENGVINSHMITGDYGYLSVKPANPPAFINPNRK
;
A
#
# COMPACT_ATOMS: atom_id res chain seq x y z
N MET A 1 36.37 39.58 3.18
CA MET A 1 36.74 38.14 3.10
C MET A 1 36.01 37.26 4.09
N LYS A 2 35.88 37.58 5.42
CA LYS A 2 35.19 36.71 6.40
C LYS A 2 33.67 36.61 6.21
N SER A 3 32.97 37.60 5.65
CA SER A 3 31.52 37.56 5.42
C SER A 3 31.16 36.68 4.21
N SER A 4 31.89 36.75 3.13
CA SER A 4 31.64 35.95 1.93
C SER A 4 31.86 34.44 2.17
N LEU A 5 32.87 34.08 2.97
CA LEU A 5 33.14 32.69 3.31
C LEU A 5 31.98 32.10 4.16
N LYS A 6 31.39 32.89 5.07
CA LYS A 6 30.25 32.42 5.87
C LYS A 6 29.00 32.20 5.03
N SER A 7 28.69 33.14 4.13
CA SER A 7 27.56 32.99 3.20
C SER A 7 27.76 31.80 2.26
N PHE A 8 29.00 31.58 1.83
CA PHE A 8 29.33 30.42 0.99
C PHE A 8 29.08 29.08 1.74
N ILE A 9 29.52 28.96 3.00
CA ILE A 9 29.28 27.74 3.79
C ILE A 9 27.80 27.46 3.95
N ILE A 10 26.98 28.47 4.26
CA ILE A 10 25.53 28.31 4.43
C ILE A 10 24.86 27.78 3.16
N LEU A 11 25.33 28.19 1.98
CA LEU A 11 24.76 27.76 0.69
C LEU A 11 25.38 26.45 0.18
N ALA A 12 26.66 26.20 0.48
CA ALA A 12 27.37 25.02 -0.02
C ALA A 12 26.92 23.72 0.70
N TYR A 13 26.74 23.75 2.03
CA TYR A 13 26.34 22.54 2.76
C TYR A 13 25.00 21.94 2.30
N PRO A 14 23.92 22.71 2.12
CA PRO A 14 22.69 22.17 1.57
C PRO A 14 22.85 21.55 0.18
N LEU A 15 23.75 22.14 -0.63
CA LEU A 15 24.06 21.61 -1.97
C LEU A 15 24.84 20.28 -1.88
N ILE A 16 25.82 20.19 -0.98
CA ILE A 16 26.55 18.94 -0.73
C ILE A 16 25.60 17.83 -0.29
N LEU A 17 24.67 18.14 0.63
CA LEU A 17 23.68 17.17 1.11
C LEU A 17 22.67 16.78 0.02
N LEU A 18 22.30 17.71 -0.87
CA LEU A 18 21.46 17.39 -2.03
C LEU A 18 22.19 16.46 -3.00
N ILE A 19 23.44 16.75 -3.32
CA ILE A 19 24.27 15.91 -4.20
C ILE A 19 24.47 14.53 -3.55
N SER A 20 24.73 14.47 -2.25
CA SER A 20 24.83 13.21 -1.50
C SER A 20 23.56 12.37 -1.58
N GLU A 21 22.37 12.98 -1.41
CA GLU A 21 21.09 12.29 -1.56
C GLU A 21 20.92 11.70 -2.98
N ILE A 22 21.35 12.43 -4.03
CA ILE A 22 21.28 11.94 -5.41
C ILE A 22 22.24 10.76 -5.62
N ILE A 23 23.47 10.87 -5.12
CA ILE A 23 24.47 9.80 -5.20
C ILE A 23 23.99 8.56 -4.43
N TYR A 24 23.47 8.75 -3.22
CA TYR A 24 22.89 7.69 -2.41
C TYR A 24 21.83 6.90 -3.18
N ARG A 25 20.90 7.59 -3.83
CA ARG A 25 19.83 6.97 -4.61
C ARG A 25 20.36 6.15 -5.79
N ASN A 26 21.35 6.68 -6.49
CA ASN A 26 21.97 5.97 -7.62
C ASN A 26 22.72 4.71 -7.17
N ILE A 27 23.45 4.78 -6.03
CA ILE A 27 24.20 3.61 -5.51
C ILE A 27 23.25 2.49 -5.06
N PHE A 28 22.15 2.84 -4.41
CA PHE A 28 21.23 1.88 -3.79
C PHE A 28 19.96 1.62 -4.60
N ASN A 29 19.93 2.00 -5.89
CA ASN A 29 18.82 1.79 -6.83
C ASN A 29 17.46 2.30 -6.30
N ILE A 30 17.48 3.48 -5.68
CA ILE A 30 16.27 4.12 -5.14
C ILE A 30 15.68 5.06 -6.21
N PRO A 31 14.34 5.16 -6.33
CA PRO A 31 13.71 6.05 -7.29
C PRO A 31 14.26 7.47 -7.26
N PRO A 32 14.42 8.14 -8.41
CA PRO A 32 15.01 9.46 -8.49
C PRO A 32 14.25 10.50 -7.66
N LEU A 33 14.97 11.50 -7.20
CA LEU A 33 14.40 12.57 -6.38
C LEU A 33 13.43 13.42 -7.21
N GLY A 34 12.19 13.55 -6.76
CA GLY A 34 11.15 14.26 -7.52
C GLY A 34 11.25 15.79 -7.48
N ARG A 35 11.90 16.38 -6.45
CA ARG A 35 11.91 17.85 -6.23
C ARG A 35 13.23 18.33 -5.64
N TYR A 36 14.17 18.71 -6.49
CA TYR A 36 15.52 19.14 -6.07
C TYR A 36 15.52 20.46 -5.28
N ILE A 37 14.77 21.47 -5.74
CA ILE A 37 14.71 22.81 -5.09
C ILE A 37 14.13 22.67 -3.68
N GLU A 38 13.07 21.88 -3.53
CA GLU A 38 12.45 21.64 -2.23
C GLU A 38 13.41 20.93 -1.27
N THR A 39 14.12 19.91 -1.73
CA THR A 39 15.11 19.18 -0.93
C THR A 39 16.26 20.09 -0.52
N TYR A 40 16.78 20.91 -1.44
CA TYR A 40 17.79 21.93 -1.12
C TYR A 40 17.28 22.89 -0.04
N SER A 41 16.06 23.40 -0.17
CA SER A 41 15.46 24.34 0.77
C SER A 41 15.26 23.74 2.18
N ILE A 42 14.87 22.47 2.26
CA ILE A 42 14.76 21.76 3.53
C ILE A 42 16.15 21.59 4.18
N ASN A 43 17.15 21.19 3.43
CA ASN A 43 18.52 21.07 3.93
C ASN A 43 19.06 22.43 4.40
N LEU A 44 18.78 23.51 3.64
CA LEU A 44 19.15 24.87 4.01
C LEU A 44 18.49 25.28 5.35
N LEU A 45 17.21 24.97 5.52
CA LEU A 45 16.48 25.26 6.76
C LEU A 45 17.13 24.51 7.97
N LEU A 46 17.48 23.25 7.82
CA LEU A 46 18.15 22.49 8.88
C LEU A 46 19.53 23.03 9.19
N ILE A 47 20.32 23.43 8.18
CA ILE A 47 21.63 24.09 8.40
C ILE A 47 21.46 25.43 9.12
N ILE A 48 20.44 26.22 8.78
CA ILE A 48 20.11 27.45 9.50
C ILE A 48 19.78 27.16 10.97
N PHE A 49 18.93 26.19 11.25
CA PHE A 49 18.61 25.79 12.62
C PHE A 49 19.85 25.29 13.37
N LEU A 50 20.71 24.50 12.74
CA LEU A 50 21.94 23.99 13.33
C LEU A 50 22.92 25.11 13.71
N LEU A 51 23.14 26.06 12.80
CA LEU A 51 24.15 27.10 12.98
C LEU A 51 23.67 28.27 13.85
N PHE A 52 22.40 28.69 13.72
CA PHE A 52 21.87 29.92 14.33
C PHE A 52 21.03 29.70 15.59
N SER A 53 20.74 28.46 15.98
CA SER A 53 20.09 28.21 17.27
C SER A 53 20.98 28.60 18.43
N LYS A 54 20.40 29.25 19.42
CA LYS A 54 21.07 29.71 20.64
C LYS A 54 21.35 28.54 21.59
N TYR A 55 20.38 27.64 21.76
CA TYR A 55 20.44 26.58 22.74
C TYR A 55 21.07 25.32 22.16
N LYS A 56 21.97 24.71 22.95
CA LYS A 56 22.59 23.43 22.57
C LYS A 56 21.58 22.32 22.42
N ILE A 57 20.49 22.36 23.17
CA ILE A 57 19.43 21.37 23.12
C ILE A 57 18.72 21.39 21.73
N THR A 58 18.45 22.59 21.18
CA THR A 58 17.88 22.71 19.83
C THR A 58 18.82 22.12 18.78
N LYS A 59 20.12 22.44 18.87
CA LYS A 59 21.14 21.88 17.97
C LYS A 59 21.19 20.36 18.05
N PHE A 60 21.10 19.82 19.26
CA PHE A 60 21.04 18.38 19.47
C PHE A 60 19.83 17.76 18.77
N PHE A 61 18.62 18.33 18.93
CA PHE A 61 17.43 17.82 18.27
C PHE A 61 17.48 17.98 16.75
N VAL A 62 18.09 19.04 16.22
CA VAL A 62 18.32 19.19 14.77
C VAL A 62 19.25 18.09 14.25
N CYS A 63 20.36 17.80 14.96
CA CYS A 63 21.27 16.71 14.59
C CYS A 63 20.57 15.35 14.70
N LEU A 64 19.84 15.10 15.77
CA LEU A 64 19.09 13.86 15.98
C LEU A 64 18.04 13.65 14.87
N PHE A 65 17.32 14.71 14.52
CA PHE A 65 16.32 14.67 13.44
C PHE A 65 16.98 14.36 12.10
N PHE A 66 18.09 15.02 11.74
CA PHE A 66 18.80 14.73 10.50
C PHE A 66 19.35 13.30 10.50
N ALA A 67 20.03 12.87 11.57
CA ALA A 67 20.57 11.52 11.70
C ALA A 67 19.47 10.45 11.57
N SER A 68 18.37 10.60 12.32
CA SER A 68 17.23 9.68 12.21
C SER A 68 16.64 9.68 10.80
N SER A 69 16.57 10.84 10.13
CA SER A 69 16.06 10.96 8.78
C SER A 69 16.85 10.12 7.78
N VAL A 70 18.18 10.16 7.83
CA VAL A 70 19.00 9.43 6.87
C VAL A 70 19.26 7.99 7.30
N ILE A 71 19.56 7.71 8.55
CA ILE A 71 19.95 6.37 9.03
C ILE A 71 18.73 5.43 9.07
N ILE A 72 17.64 5.86 9.74
CA ILE A 72 16.47 4.99 9.92
C ILE A 72 15.77 4.74 8.59
N ASN A 73 15.61 5.78 7.75
CA ASN A 73 15.04 5.57 6.42
C ASN A 73 15.91 4.66 5.55
N SER A 74 17.24 4.76 5.64
CA SER A 74 18.13 3.90 4.88
C SER A 74 18.04 2.44 5.30
N GLY A 75 18.02 2.17 6.61
CA GLY A 75 17.80 0.83 7.14
C GLY A 75 16.42 0.28 6.78
N HIS A 76 15.38 1.08 6.95
CA HIS A 76 14.02 0.68 6.60
C HIS A 76 13.85 0.41 5.10
N TYR A 77 14.41 1.28 4.25
CA TYR A 77 14.36 1.09 2.80
C TYR A 77 15.08 -0.19 2.37
N ALA A 78 16.24 -0.48 2.95
CA ALA A 78 16.98 -1.69 2.64
C ALA A 78 16.19 -2.98 2.91
N VAL A 79 15.26 -2.95 3.89
CA VAL A 79 14.43 -4.13 4.24
C VAL A 79 13.09 -4.12 3.50
N TYR A 80 12.43 -2.95 3.40
CA TYR A 80 11.05 -2.84 2.98
C TYR A 80 10.84 -2.11 1.63
N ASP A 81 11.93 -1.64 0.98
CA ASP A 81 11.93 -0.83 -0.25
C ASP A 81 11.02 0.41 -0.15
N ASN A 82 10.87 0.95 1.04
CA ASN A 82 10.08 2.15 1.31
C ASN A 82 10.63 2.94 2.50
N TRP A 83 10.36 4.27 2.53
CA TRP A 83 10.71 5.07 3.70
C TRP A 83 9.83 4.69 4.90
N ILE A 84 10.41 4.82 6.10
CA ILE A 84 9.66 4.55 7.34
C ILE A 84 8.46 5.50 7.46
N ASN A 85 7.34 4.99 7.93
CA ASN A 85 6.15 5.78 8.26
C ASN A 85 5.96 5.93 9.78
N GLY A 86 4.99 6.75 10.20
CA GLY A 86 4.77 7.02 11.63
C GLY A 86 4.40 5.78 12.44
N THR A 87 3.66 4.85 11.86
CA THR A 87 3.28 3.58 12.49
C THR A 87 4.48 2.66 12.63
N ASN A 88 5.30 2.56 11.58
CA ASN A 88 6.51 1.75 11.63
C ASN A 88 7.55 2.31 12.63
N TYR A 89 7.57 3.63 12.87
CA TYR A 89 8.33 4.20 14.01
C TYR A 89 7.86 3.65 15.34
N PHE A 90 6.56 3.61 15.58
CA PHE A 90 6.00 3.05 16.81
C PHE A 90 6.40 1.59 17.01
N LEU A 91 6.28 0.78 15.93
CA LEU A 91 6.67 -0.63 15.98
C LEU A 91 8.15 -0.84 16.21
N MET A 92 8.98 -0.06 15.50
CA MET A 92 10.43 -0.13 15.65
C MET A 92 10.84 0.04 17.12
N PHE A 93 10.20 0.97 17.84
CA PHE A 93 10.48 1.15 19.27
C PHE A 93 9.85 0.08 20.15
N LYS A 94 8.65 -0.40 19.80
CA LYS A 94 7.93 -1.42 20.56
C LYS A 94 8.57 -2.80 20.45
N GLU A 95 9.11 -3.13 19.28
CA GLU A 95 9.65 -4.45 18.93
C GLU A 95 11.15 -4.37 18.61
N ILE A 96 11.87 -3.53 19.33
CA ILE A 96 13.28 -3.22 19.05
C ILE A 96 14.19 -4.47 19.05
N GLY A 97 13.85 -5.50 19.82
CA GLY A 97 14.55 -6.77 19.84
C GLY A 97 14.45 -7.52 18.49
N GLU A 98 13.24 -7.61 17.93
CA GLU A 98 13.02 -8.24 16.62
C GLU A 98 13.65 -7.43 15.49
N VAL A 99 13.49 -6.11 15.53
CA VAL A 99 14.10 -5.21 14.55
C VAL A 99 15.62 -5.33 14.54
N SER A 100 16.24 -5.44 15.71
CA SER A 100 17.69 -5.65 15.85
C SER A 100 18.11 -7.01 15.28
N HIS A 101 17.34 -8.07 15.53
CA HIS A 101 17.61 -9.40 15.00
C HIS A 101 17.52 -9.42 13.47
N VAL A 102 16.48 -8.83 12.89
CA VAL A 102 16.35 -8.68 11.42
C VAL A 102 17.51 -7.86 10.84
N GLY A 103 17.89 -6.75 11.50
CA GLY A 103 19.03 -5.93 11.07
C GLY A 103 20.36 -6.71 11.06
N ILE A 104 20.59 -7.59 12.04
CA ILE A 104 21.79 -8.43 12.10
C ILE A 104 21.76 -9.53 11.03
N THR A 105 20.61 -10.18 10.83
CA THR A 105 20.47 -11.25 9.81
C THR A 105 20.56 -10.73 8.38
N MET A 106 20.28 -9.43 8.17
CA MET A 106 20.32 -8.75 6.87
C MET A 106 21.47 -7.74 6.78
N LEU A 107 22.56 -7.92 7.56
CA LEU A 107 23.64 -6.93 7.67
C LEU A 107 24.28 -6.60 6.32
N ASP A 108 24.42 -7.58 5.44
CA ASP A 108 24.99 -7.39 4.08
C ASP A 108 24.14 -6.42 3.25
N ARG A 109 22.83 -6.39 3.47
CA ARG A 109 21.88 -5.51 2.75
C ARG A 109 21.69 -4.18 3.47
N VAL A 110 21.61 -4.17 4.78
CA VAL A 110 21.33 -2.99 5.61
C VAL A 110 22.60 -2.17 5.91
N GLY A 111 23.73 -2.84 6.04
CA GLY A 111 25.00 -2.23 6.44
C GLY A 111 25.48 -1.11 5.52
N PRO A 112 25.65 -1.34 4.19
CA PRO A 112 26.17 -0.34 3.28
C PRO A 112 25.35 0.97 3.25
N PRO A 113 24.00 0.97 3.11
CA PRO A 113 23.22 2.21 3.12
C PRO A 113 23.24 2.93 4.48
N VAL A 114 23.31 2.20 5.58
CA VAL A 114 23.43 2.80 6.93
C VAL A 114 24.80 3.44 7.13
N ILE A 115 25.90 2.80 6.69
CA ILE A 115 27.26 3.37 6.76
C ILE A 115 27.33 4.66 5.92
N TYR A 116 26.78 4.66 4.70
CA TYR A 116 26.70 5.86 3.90
C TYR A 116 25.98 7.00 4.65
N SER A 117 24.85 6.70 5.27
CA SER A 117 24.05 7.67 6.03
C SER A 117 24.75 8.19 7.28
N LEU A 118 25.58 7.37 7.91
CA LEU A 118 26.47 7.81 9.00
C LEU A 118 27.49 8.84 8.51
N LEU A 119 28.09 8.63 7.34
CA LEU A 119 29.00 9.60 6.73
C LEU A 119 28.28 10.92 6.40
N GLU A 120 27.07 10.87 5.87
CA GLU A 120 26.24 12.08 5.64
C GLU A 120 25.96 12.83 6.94
N THR A 121 25.66 12.08 8.03
CA THR A 121 25.45 12.67 9.35
C THR A 121 26.72 13.38 9.86
N ILE A 122 27.89 12.79 9.68
CA ILE A 122 29.19 13.41 10.01
C ILE A 122 29.40 14.70 9.19
N ILE A 123 29.11 14.66 7.89
CA ILE A 123 29.17 15.85 7.02
C ILE A 123 28.22 16.94 7.57
N PHE A 124 26.97 16.61 7.88
CA PHE A 124 26.02 17.56 8.43
C PHE A 124 26.52 18.21 9.74
N ILE A 125 26.99 17.41 10.68
CA ILE A 125 27.51 17.89 11.97
C ILE A 125 28.77 18.71 11.81
N SER A 126 29.63 18.41 10.80
CA SER A 126 30.87 19.13 10.56
C SER A 126 30.66 20.63 10.30
N ALA A 127 29.46 21.03 9.85
CA ALA A 127 29.08 22.43 9.68
C ALA A 127 29.26 23.25 10.99
N LEU A 128 29.07 22.64 12.15
CA LEU A 128 29.26 23.27 13.47
C LEU A 128 30.73 23.64 13.73
N PHE A 129 31.66 22.83 13.24
CA PHE A 129 33.11 23.04 13.47
C PHE A 129 33.72 24.02 12.48
N ILE A 130 33.21 24.02 11.25
CA ILE A 130 33.72 24.88 10.16
C ILE A 130 33.15 26.29 10.26
N TYR A 131 31.89 26.45 10.75
CA TYR A 131 31.26 27.73 10.91
C TYR A 131 31.57 28.34 12.29
N PRO A 132 32.35 29.43 12.38
CA PRO A 132 32.72 30.03 13.65
C PRO A 132 31.50 30.71 14.31
N THR A 133 30.94 30.06 15.31
CA THR A 133 29.68 30.44 16.02
C THR A 133 29.85 31.54 17.06
N ARG A 134 30.97 32.32 17.08
CA ARG A 134 31.29 33.32 18.11
C ARG A 134 30.29 34.48 18.28
N LYS A 135 29.31 34.62 17.37
CA LYS A 135 28.18 35.54 17.57
C LYS A 135 26.87 34.78 17.28
N VAL A 136 26.51 33.88 18.19
CA VAL A 136 25.16 33.32 18.24
C VAL A 136 24.17 34.47 18.37
N SER A 137 23.07 34.43 17.62
CA SER A 137 22.00 35.40 17.68
C SER A 137 21.65 35.76 19.13
N LYS A 138 21.63 37.05 19.45
CA LYS A 138 21.15 37.57 20.75
C LYS A 138 19.72 37.10 21.02
N TYR A 139 19.00 36.78 19.96
CA TYR A 139 17.59 36.37 19.96
C TYR A 139 17.47 34.89 19.64
N CYS A 140 16.56 34.18 20.29
CA CYS A 140 16.28 32.75 20.08
C CYS A 140 15.29 32.50 18.92
N ILE A 141 15.36 33.32 17.86
CA ILE A 141 14.42 33.25 16.72
C ILE A 141 14.50 31.88 16.04
N SER A 142 15.71 31.38 15.78
CA SER A 142 15.89 30.09 15.12
C SER A 142 15.34 28.94 15.96
N ASP A 143 15.52 29.01 17.29
CA ASP A 143 14.99 28.01 18.23
C ASP A 143 13.45 28.03 18.23
N ILE A 144 12.86 29.22 18.27
CA ILE A 144 11.39 29.39 18.23
C ILE A 144 10.83 28.85 16.90
N LEU A 145 11.44 29.21 15.78
CA LEU A 145 10.99 28.73 14.45
C LEU A 145 11.10 27.20 14.34
N PHE A 146 12.14 26.59 14.88
CA PHE A 146 12.29 25.14 14.92
C PHE A 146 11.16 24.48 15.72
N ILE A 147 10.87 25.00 16.92
CA ILE A 147 9.77 24.51 17.75
C ILE A 147 8.42 24.71 17.04
N CYS A 148 8.18 25.89 16.50
CA CYS A 148 6.93 26.18 15.78
C CYS A 148 6.71 25.25 14.57
N LEU A 149 7.78 24.94 13.82
CA LEU A 149 7.70 23.99 12.70
C LEU A 149 7.24 22.62 13.18
N PHE A 150 7.84 22.06 14.24
CA PHE A 150 7.46 20.74 14.74
C PHE A 150 6.07 20.75 15.38
N LEU A 151 5.71 21.79 16.12
CA LEU A 151 4.35 21.92 16.66
C LEU A 151 3.31 22.00 15.54
N TYR A 152 3.61 22.70 14.45
CA TYR A 152 2.76 22.74 13.26
C TYR A 152 2.60 21.36 12.62
N LEU A 153 3.69 20.60 12.46
CA LEU A 153 3.67 19.27 11.88
C LEU A 153 2.88 18.28 12.75
N PHE A 154 3.06 18.34 14.09
CA PHE A 154 2.33 17.49 15.01
C PHE A 154 0.84 17.81 15.02
N SER A 155 0.50 19.09 15.09
CA SER A 155 -0.89 19.55 15.01
C SER A 155 -1.55 19.16 13.67
N ARG A 156 -0.85 19.39 12.57
CA ARG A 156 -1.33 18.99 11.24
C ARG A 156 -1.57 17.48 11.15
N SER A 157 -0.67 16.67 11.69
CA SER A 157 -0.83 15.21 11.69
C SER A 157 -1.99 14.76 12.56
N PHE A 158 -2.16 15.37 13.74
CA PHE A 158 -3.25 15.06 14.65
C PHE A 158 -4.63 15.36 14.04
N TYR A 159 -4.78 16.50 13.39
CA TYR A 159 -6.06 16.94 12.79
C TYR A 159 -6.24 16.51 11.32
N SER A 160 -5.24 15.90 10.70
CA SER A 160 -5.34 15.47 9.31
C SER A 160 -6.34 14.35 9.13
N THR A 161 -7.19 14.48 8.11
CA THR A 161 -8.06 13.41 7.62
C THR A 161 -7.30 12.41 6.72
N GLN A 162 -6.11 12.78 6.25
CA GLN A 162 -5.23 11.92 5.47
C GLN A 162 -4.28 11.16 6.39
N GLU A 163 -3.93 9.95 6.05
CA GLU A 163 -2.94 9.13 6.75
C GLU A 163 -1.51 9.60 6.42
N LEU A 164 -1.19 10.84 6.83
CA LEU A 164 0.16 11.37 6.72
C LEU A 164 1.10 10.46 7.53
N GLY A 165 2.00 9.78 6.85
CA GLY A 165 2.99 8.90 7.47
C GLY A 165 2.64 7.41 7.49
N VAL A 166 1.47 6.98 7.05
CA VAL A 166 1.21 5.56 6.73
C VAL A 166 1.76 5.23 5.35
N THR A 167 1.67 6.17 4.41
CA THR A 167 2.25 6.04 3.07
C THR A 167 3.36 7.07 2.89
N SER A 168 4.59 6.62 2.73
CA SER A 168 5.72 7.48 2.39
C SER A 168 5.98 7.43 0.89
N ASN A 169 6.24 8.58 0.27
CA ASN A 169 6.54 8.64 -1.16
C ASN A 169 8.05 8.47 -1.39
N PRO A 170 8.52 7.41 -2.08
CA PRO A 170 9.94 7.20 -2.37
C PRO A 170 10.60 8.34 -3.14
N ALA A 171 9.85 9.12 -3.91
CA ALA A 171 10.36 10.31 -4.61
C ALA A 171 10.68 11.50 -3.66
N TYR A 172 10.26 11.46 -2.40
CA TYR A 172 10.68 12.46 -1.41
C TYR A 172 12.09 12.14 -0.90
N SER A 173 12.87 13.19 -0.57
CA SER A 173 14.12 12.97 0.15
C SER A 173 13.85 12.32 1.51
N ARG A 174 14.84 11.56 2.02
CA ARG A 174 14.76 10.93 3.35
C ARG A 174 14.40 11.93 4.45
N VAL A 175 14.96 13.14 4.37
CA VAL A 175 14.67 14.22 5.34
C VAL A 175 13.22 14.68 5.23
N LYS A 176 12.72 14.93 4.01
CA LYS A 176 11.31 15.33 3.81
C LYS A 176 10.34 14.24 4.27
N SER A 177 10.60 13.01 3.90
CA SER A 177 9.78 11.87 4.33
C SER A 177 9.72 11.80 5.86
N ASN A 178 10.86 11.99 6.51
CA ASN A 178 10.95 11.95 7.97
C ASN A 178 10.17 13.07 8.68
N PHE A 179 10.05 14.25 8.08
CA PHE A 179 9.17 15.30 8.63
C PHE A 179 7.73 14.80 8.79
N PHE A 180 7.22 14.13 7.77
CA PHE A 180 5.86 13.57 7.82
C PHE A 180 5.77 12.38 8.76
N SER A 181 6.73 11.48 8.71
CA SER A 181 6.74 10.25 9.52
C SER A 181 6.87 10.55 11.01
N VAL A 182 7.80 11.41 11.41
CA VAL A 182 7.97 11.83 12.80
C VAL A 182 6.79 12.70 13.27
N GLY A 183 6.29 13.60 12.39
CA GLY A 183 5.09 14.38 12.67
C GLY A 183 3.88 13.49 12.95
N ASN A 184 3.66 12.45 12.13
CA ASN A 184 2.60 11.47 12.34
C ASN A 184 2.84 10.62 13.59
N PHE A 185 4.06 10.12 13.78
CA PHE A 185 4.43 9.30 14.95
C PHE A 185 4.16 10.04 16.25
N ILE A 186 4.70 11.26 16.42
CA ILE A 186 4.57 12.04 17.68
C ILE A 186 3.20 12.70 17.78
N GLY A 187 2.68 13.27 16.68
CA GLY A 187 1.45 14.05 16.70
C GLY A 187 0.18 13.20 16.70
N LYS A 188 0.24 11.94 16.26
CA LYS A 188 -0.95 11.09 16.13
C LYS A 188 -0.76 9.70 16.72
N VAL A 189 0.27 8.95 16.29
CA VAL A 189 0.41 7.54 16.69
C VAL A 189 0.65 7.43 18.19
N ILE A 190 1.63 8.15 18.77
CA ILE A 190 1.88 8.14 20.21
C ILE A 190 0.65 8.57 21.02
N PRO A 191 -0.01 9.72 20.74
CA PRO A 191 -1.20 10.11 21.48
C PRO A 191 -2.32 9.07 21.42
N TYR A 192 -2.61 8.52 20.24
CA TYR A 192 -3.65 7.51 20.10
C TYR A 192 -3.32 6.22 20.84
N GLU A 193 -2.08 5.74 20.77
CA GLU A 193 -1.66 4.51 21.44
C GLU A 193 -1.50 4.69 22.97
N THR A 194 -1.02 5.87 23.41
CA THR A 194 -0.74 6.11 24.85
C THR A 194 -1.99 6.52 25.61
N PHE A 195 -2.82 7.38 25.01
CA PHE A 195 -4.01 7.95 25.67
C PHE A 195 -5.30 7.26 25.26
N ASN A 196 -5.22 6.22 24.41
CA ASN A 196 -6.36 5.48 23.89
C ASN A 196 -7.45 6.41 23.31
N LEU A 197 -7.03 7.39 22.52
CA LEU A 197 -7.91 8.42 21.94
C LEU A 197 -8.80 7.89 20.83
N SER A 198 -8.47 6.72 20.23
CA SER A 198 -9.34 6.09 19.26
C SER A 198 -10.66 5.67 19.90
N GLN A 199 -11.77 6.09 19.30
CA GLN A 199 -13.11 5.64 19.68
C GLN A 199 -13.43 4.25 19.11
N VAL A 200 -12.59 3.75 18.21
CA VAL A 200 -12.77 2.46 17.54
C VAL A 200 -11.85 1.43 18.18
N LYS A 201 -12.45 0.38 18.75
CA LYS A 201 -11.68 -0.71 19.37
C LYS A 201 -10.84 -1.47 18.32
N ASP A 202 -9.59 -1.77 18.65
CA ASP A 202 -8.71 -2.61 17.82
C ASP A 202 -9.39 -3.92 17.39
N TYR A 203 -9.21 -4.26 16.13
CA TYR A 203 -9.47 -5.61 15.65
C TYR A 203 -8.20 -6.44 15.79
N LEU A 204 -8.31 -7.56 16.49
CA LEU A 204 -7.23 -8.55 16.63
C LEU A 204 -7.84 -9.94 16.49
N HIS A 205 -7.20 -10.75 15.68
CA HIS A 205 -7.49 -12.16 15.50
C HIS A 205 -6.17 -12.94 15.58
N PRO A 206 -6.08 -14.01 16.37
CA PRO A 206 -4.88 -14.84 16.41
C PRO A 206 -4.67 -15.54 15.06
N THR A 207 -3.47 -16.04 14.83
CA THR A 207 -3.20 -16.90 13.67
C THR A 207 -4.19 -18.06 13.66
N PRO A 208 -4.96 -18.27 12.57
CA PRO A 208 -5.91 -19.37 12.50
C PRO A 208 -5.20 -20.73 12.60
N SER A 209 -5.85 -21.69 13.25
CA SER A 209 -5.31 -23.06 13.35
C SER A 209 -5.34 -23.76 12.01
N ILE A 210 -4.29 -24.53 11.71
CA ILE A 210 -4.26 -25.46 10.58
C ILE A 210 -5.15 -26.67 10.93
N ILE A 211 -6.12 -26.97 10.06
CA ILE A 211 -7.04 -28.12 10.25
C ILE A 211 -6.91 -29.18 9.15
N SER A 212 -6.32 -28.82 8.02
CA SER A 212 -6.11 -29.72 6.89
C SER A 212 -4.95 -29.27 6.00
N SER A 213 -4.57 -30.11 5.05
CA SER A 213 -3.82 -29.65 3.88
C SER A 213 -4.69 -28.72 3.03
N PRO A 214 -4.08 -27.86 2.19
CA PRO A 214 -4.81 -27.00 1.26
C PRO A 214 -5.74 -27.80 0.32
N ASP A 215 -6.89 -27.21 -0.02
CA ASP A 215 -7.86 -27.86 -0.91
C ASP A 215 -7.38 -27.94 -2.37
N VAL A 216 -6.52 -27.00 -2.78
CA VAL A 216 -5.92 -26.96 -4.12
C VAL A 216 -4.44 -26.68 -4.03
N LYS A 217 -3.73 -27.04 -5.10
CA LYS A 217 -2.30 -26.84 -5.26
C LYS A 217 -1.97 -25.41 -5.68
N ASN A 218 -2.82 -24.78 -6.49
CA ASN A 218 -2.57 -23.48 -7.06
C ASN A 218 -3.73 -22.52 -6.75
N ILE A 219 -3.43 -21.42 -6.08
CA ILE A 219 -4.36 -20.31 -5.84
C ILE A 219 -3.89 -19.13 -6.70
N ILE A 220 -4.66 -18.79 -7.72
CA ILE A 220 -4.38 -17.67 -8.61
C ILE A 220 -5.36 -16.55 -8.29
N PHE A 221 -4.84 -15.45 -7.76
CA PHE A 221 -5.61 -14.27 -7.36
C PHE A 221 -5.27 -13.10 -8.28
N ILE A 222 -6.19 -12.71 -9.14
CA ILE A 222 -6.08 -11.48 -9.92
C ILE A 222 -6.67 -10.35 -9.08
N MET A 223 -5.80 -9.47 -8.59
CA MET A 223 -6.19 -8.30 -7.83
C MET A 223 -6.37 -7.12 -8.78
N GLY A 224 -7.61 -6.75 -9.03
CA GLY A 224 -7.99 -5.58 -9.82
C GLY A 224 -7.79 -4.28 -9.07
N GLU A 225 -7.92 -3.18 -9.76
CA GLU A 225 -7.77 -1.82 -9.25
C GLU A 225 -8.89 -0.93 -9.76
N SER A 226 -9.60 -0.25 -8.88
CA SER A 226 -10.60 0.79 -9.17
C SER A 226 -11.79 0.36 -10.05
N LEU A 227 -12.09 -0.95 -10.19
CA LEU A 227 -13.16 -1.46 -11.06
C LEU A 227 -14.48 -1.61 -10.29
N SER A 228 -15.47 -0.80 -10.67
CA SER A 228 -16.83 -0.83 -10.11
C SER A 228 -17.69 -1.92 -10.76
N SER A 229 -18.46 -2.66 -9.96
CA SER A 229 -19.48 -3.59 -10.48
C SER A 229 -20.58 -2.89 -11.26
N LYS A 230 -20.78 -1.59 -11.06
CA LYS A 230 -21.76 -0.78 -11.81
C LYS A 230 -21.39 -0.61 -13.29
N HIS A 231 -20.16 -0.93 -13.68
CA HIS A 231 -19.68 -0.94 -15.05
C HIS A 231 -19.50 -2.37 -15.60
N VAL A 232 -20.12 -3.37 -14.99
CA VAL A 232 -20.09 -4.77 -15.42
C VAL A 232 -21.45 -5.17 -16.01
N ASP A 233 -21.47 -5.58 -17.25
CA ASP A 233 -22.68 -5.94 -18.01
C ASP A 233 -23.48 -7.09 -17.38
N TYR A 234 -22.83 -8.05 -16.73
CA TYR A 234 -23.52 -9.10 -15.98
C TYR A 234 -24.43 -8.57 -14.87
N PHE A 235 -24.08 -7.43 -14.25
CA PHE A 235 -24.87 -6.78 -13.19
C PHE A 235 -25.85 -5.72 -13.74
N GLY A 236 -26.04 -5.67 -15.06
CA GLY A 236 -27.04 -4.83 -15.70
C GLY A 236 -26.50 -3.51 -16.27
N TYR A 237 -25.19 -3.39 -16.43
CA TYR A 237 -24.62 -2.26 -17.17
C TYR A 237 -24.94 -2.38 -18.66
N GLU A 238 -25.22 -1.25 -19.32
CA GLU A 238 -25.71 -1.24 -20.71
C GLU A 238 -24.67 -1.60 -21.77
N ARG A 239 -23.38 -1.43 -21.48
CA ARG A 239 -22.27 -1.71 -22.38
C ARG A 239 -21.69 -3.10 -22.12
N GLU A 240 -21.28 -3.79 -23.15
CA GLU A 240 -20.61 -5.09 -23.05
C GLU A 240 -19.14 -4.91 -22.63
N THR A 241 -18.94 -4.81 -21.33
CA THR A 241 -17.63 -4.53 -20.73
C THR A 241 -16.90 -5.79 -20.24
N MET A 242 -17.63 -6.83 -19.84
CA MET A 242 -17.03 -8.11 -19.40
C MET A 242 -17.76 -9.32 -20.03
N PRO A 243 -17.80 -9.41 -21.37
CA PRO A 243 -18.58 -10.44 -22.08
C PRO A 243 -18.12 -11.86 -21.78
N PHE A 244 -16.82 -12.09 -21.59
CA PHE A 244 -16.29 -13.42 -21.29
C PHE A 244 -16.78 -13.95 -19.94
N ILE A 245 -16.60 -13.18 -18.86
CA ILE A 245 -17.05 -13.64 -17.53
C ILE A 245 -18.57 -13.71 -17.45
N ARG A 246 -19.31 -12.84 -18.15
CA ARG A 246 -20.78 -12.91 -18.26
C ARG A 246 -21.19 -14.23 -18.92
N GLN A 247 -20.63 -14.57 -20.08
CA GLN A 247 -20.91 -15.82 -20.75
C GLN A 247 -20.56 -17.01 -19.87
N LEU A 248 -19.35 -17.01 -19.29
CA LEU A 248 -18.88 -18.11 -18.48
C LEU A 248 -19.74 -18.31 -17.22
N ALA A 249 -20.18 -17.24 -16.58
CA ALA A 249 -21.05 -17.32 -15.40
C ALA A 249 -22.44 -17.86 -15.73
N ASN A 250 -22.95 -17.63 -16.96
CA ASN A 250 -24.24 -18.14 -17.37
C ASN A 250 -24.19 -19.61 -17.81
N GLU A 251 -23.07 -20.07 -18.34
CA GLU A 251 -22.95 -21.39 -18.96
C GLU A 251 -22.24 -22.43 -18.07
N ASN A 252 -21.42 -21.99 -17.11
CA ASN A 252 -20.57 -22.88 -16.33
C ASN A 252 -20.96 -22.88 -14.82
N PRO A 253 -21.49 -24.00 -14.30
CA PRO A 253 -21.91 -24.09 -12.90
C PRO A 253 -20.75 -24.01 -11.88
N ASN A 254 -19.50 -24.08 -12.35
CA ASN A 254 -18.30 -23.99 -11.50
C ASN A 254 -17.86 -22.54 -11.28
N VAL A 255 -18.65 -21.56 -11.76
CA VAL A 255 -18.39 -20.13 -11.62
C VAL A 255 -19.29 -19.52 -10.57
N LEU A 256 -18.69 -18.74 -9.66
CA LEU A 256 -19.42 -17.79 -8.83
C LEU A 256 -19.08 -16.38 -9.32
N LEU A 257 -20.12 -15.61 -9.66
CA LEU A 257 -19.98 -14.20 -10.02
C LEU A 257 -21.01 -13.39 -9.21
N LYS A 258 -20.51 -12.54 -8.31
CA LYS A 258 -21.34 -11.72 -7.42
C LYS A 258 -20.78 -10.31 -7.25
N GLU A 259 -21.65 -9.36 -6.92
CA GLU A 259 -21.21 -8.08 -6.35
C GLU A 259 -20.70 -8.29 -4.94
N ALA A 260 -19.68 -7.51 -4.56
CA ALA A 260 -19.18 -7.44 -3.20
C ALA A 260 -18.97 -5.99 -2.74
N TYR A 261 -19.09 -5.80 -1.44
CA TYR A 261 -18.63 -4.58 -0.79
C TYR A 261 -17.12 -4.67 -0.58
N SER A 262 -16.40 -3.68 -1.08
CA SER A 262 -14.94 -3.57 -0.87
C SER A 262 -14.61 -3.35 0.61
N ALA A 263 -13.40 -3.72 1.00
CA ALA A 263 -12.95 -3.51 2.38
C ALA A 263 -12.68 -2.04 2.72
N GLY A 264 -12.56 -1.18 1.71
CA GLY A 264 -12.35 0.25 1.85
C GLY A 264 -12.61 1.02 0.56
N LEU A 265 -12.67 2.36 0.66
CA LEU A 265 -12.93 3.27 -0.46
C LEU A 265 -11.66 3.66 -1.24
N MET A 266 -10.50 3.18 -0.82
CA MET A 266 -9.18 3.53 -1.38
C MET A 266 -8.25 2.32 -1.30
N THR A 267 -7.35 2.19 -2.26
CA THR A 267 -6.36 1.10 -2.36
C THR A 267 -5.55 0.93 -1.07
N ALA A 268 -5.07 2.05 -0.49
CA ALA A 268 -4.29 2.06 0.74
C ALA A 268 -5.00 1.46 1.96
N ILE A 269 -6.32 1.34 1.91
CA ILE A 269 -7.16 0.80 2.97
C ILE A 269 -7.70 -0.58 2.59
N SER A 270 -8.26 -0.70 1.38
CA SER A 270 -8.95 -1.90 0.94
C SER A 270 -8.01 -3.08 0.76
N VAL A 271 -6.87 -2.87 0.10
CA VAL A 271 -5.93 -3.96 -0.18
C VAL A 271 -5.34 -4.56 1.11
N PRO A 272 -4.78 -3.76 2.06
CA PRO A 272 -4.33 -4.33 3.33
C PRO A 272 -5.44 -5.02 4.12
N ALA A 273 -6.65 -4.46 4.12
CA ALA A 273 -7.77 -5.07 4.84
C ALA A 273 -8.20 -6.42 4.22
N LEU A 274 -8.25 -6.51 2.88
CA LEU A 274 -8.55 -7.75 2.15
C LEU A 274 -7.48 -8.82 2.42
N PHE A 275 -6.19 -8.49 2.25
CA PHE A 275 -5.10 -9.46 2.40
C PHE A 275 -4.83 -9.89 3.84
N ASN A 276 -5.41 -9.20 4.84
CA ASN A 276 -5.31 -9.55 6.26
C ASN A 276 -6.68 -9.91 6.88
N ALA A 277 -7.70 -10.15 6.06
CA ALA A 277 -9.05 -10.58 6.47
C ALA A 277 -9.65 -9.71 7.58
N ILE A 278 -9.60 -8.38 7.41
CA ILE A 278 -10.07 -7.41 8.42
C ILE A 278 -11.54 -7.06 8.17
N PRO A 279 -12.46 -7.44 9.07
CA PRO A 279 -13.91 -7.30 8.88
C PRO A 279 -14.47 -5.95 9.32
N ARG A 280 -13.68 -5.12 10.00
CA ARG A 280 -14.16 -3.89 10.65
C ARG A 280 -13.02 -2.89 10.83
N PRO A 281 -13.32 -1.61 11.10
CA PRO A 281 -12.30 -0.60 11.33
C PRO A 281 -11.32 -0.94 12.46
N ASN A 282 -10.20 -0.22 12.46
CA ASN A 282 -9.09 -0.35 13.37
C ASN A 282 -8.39 -1.72 13.31
N GLY A 283 -8.09 -2.14 12.08
CA GLY A 283 -7.33 -3.36 11.80
C GLY A 283 -5.81 -3.16 11.72
N LEU A 284 -5.29 -1.97 12.00
CA LEU A 284 -3.87 -1.66 11.79
C LEU A 284 -2.95 -2.62 12.56
N LYS A 285 -3.23 -2.89 13.84
CA LYS A 285 -2.45 -3.83 14.66
C LYS A 285 -2.50 -5.27 14.09
N GLN A 286 -3.63 -5.67 13.51
CA GLN A 286 -3.77 -6.97 12.85
C GLN A 286 -2.89 -7.08 11.62
N ILE A 287 -2.90 -6.04 10.77
CA ILE A 287 -2.03 -5.98 9.57
C ILE A 287 -0.57 -6.11 9.97
N MET A 288 -0.15 -5.40 11.01
CA MET A 288 1.22 -5.36 11.48
C MET A 288 1.71 -6.70 12.02
N LYS A 289 0.87 -7.44 12.72
CA LYS A 289 1.16 -8.81 13.19
C LYS A 289 1.15 -9.81 12.04
N GLY A 290 0.35 -9.56 11.01
CA GLY A 290 0.17 -10.45 9.87
C GLY A 290 -0.43 -11.80 10.24
N ASP A 291 -1.11 -11.92 11.38
CA ASP A 291 -1.63 -13.21 11.87
C ASP A 291 -2.66 -13.84 10.94
N THR A 292 -3.32 -13.02 10.11
CA THR A 292 -4.27 -13.44 9.07
C THR A 292 -3.83 -13.05 7.67
N ASN A 293 -2.54 -12.72 7.47
CA ASN A 293 -2.02 -12.31 6.17
C ASN A 293 -1.93 -13.48 5.20
N PHE A 294 -2.46 -13.34 4.00
CA PHE A 294 -2.48 -14.40 2.97
C PHE A 294 -1.11 -14.96 2.66
N PHE A 295 -0.10 -14.12 2.45
CA PHE A 295 1.25 -14.57 2.11
C PHE A 295 1.91 -15.33 3.27
N LYS A 296 1.74 -14.82 4.50
CA LYS A 296 2.25 -15.50 5.71
C LYS A 296 1.59 -16.87 5.88
N LEU A 297 0.27 -16.92 5.77
CA LEU A 297 -0.49 -18.16 5.91
C LEU A 297 -0.16 -19.16 4.77
N ALA A 298 -0.05 -18.67 3.54
CA ALA A 298 0.38 -19.48 2.40
C ALA A 298 1.75 -20.13 2.65
N LYS A 299 2.74 -19.36 3.13
CA LYS A 299 4.06 -19.89 3.50
C LYS A 299 3.98 -20.95 4.60
N LEU A 300 3.16 -20.75 5.63
CA LEU A 300 2.96 -21.73 6.70
C LEU A 300 2.41 -23.07 6.18
N GLN A 301 1.62 -23.04 5.10
CA GLN A 301 1.11 -24.23 4.42
C GLN A 301 2.03 -24.74 3.28
N GLY A 302 3.22 -24.16 3.15
CA GLY A 302 4.24 -24.57 2.19
C GLY A 302 3.94 -24.18 0.74
N PHE A 303 3.22 -23.09 0.53
CA PHE A 303 3.09 -22.48 -0.79
C PHE A 303 4.34 -21.66 -1.13
N ASP A 304 4.76 -21.74 -2.39
CA ASP A 304 5.60 -20.73 -2.99
C ASP A 304 4.76 -19.50 -3.31
N THR A 305 5.22 -18.32 -2.91
CA THR A 305 4.41 -17.09 -2.93
C THR A 305 4.92 -16.10 -3.95
N HIS A 306 4.04 -15.73 -4.89
CA HIS A 306 4.35 -14.85 -6.00
C HIS A 306 3.48 -13.59 -5.96
N PHE A 307 4.10 -12.44 -6.11
CA PHE A 307 3.40 -11.16 -6.26
C PHE A 307 3.96 -10.42 -7.47
N TYR A 308 3.18 -10.35 -8.53
CA TYR A 308 3.52 -9.67 -9.76
C TYR A 308 2.57 -8.51 -9.98
N THR A 309 3.10 -7.32 -10.18
CA THR A 309 2.29 -6.10 -10.26
C THR A 309 2.53 -5.31 -11.55
N ALA A 310 1.46 -4.78 -12.12
CA ALA A 310 1.49 -3.82 -13.19
C ALA A 310 1.53 -2.36 -12.71
N GLN A 311 1.36 -2.12 -11.41
CA GLN A 311 1.40 -0.80 -10.80
C GLN A 311 2.81 -0.19 -10.85
N PRO A 312 2.94 1.14 -11.03
CA PRO A 312 4.21 1.84 -10.88
C PRO A 312 4.80 1.57 -9.49
N GLU A 313 6.11 1.42 -9.39
CA GLU A 313 6.76 1.17 -8.10
C GLU A 313 6.49 2.31 -7.10
N ARG A 314 6.35 3.54 -7.59
CA ARG A 314 5.94 4.69 -6.80
C ARG A 314 4.57 4.53 -6.14
N ALA A 315 3.64 3.83 -6.78
CA ALA A 315 2.30 3.56 -6.24
C ALA A 315 2.29 2.38 -5.25
N MET A 316 3.36 1.59 -5.20
CA MET A 316 3.47 0.36 -4.40
C MET A 316 3.85 0.60 -2.93
N MET A 317 3.55 1.78 -2.39
CA MET A 317 3.81 2.13 -0.98
C MET A 317 3.11 1.21 0.02
N ILE A 318 2.08 0.49 -0.43
CA ILE A 318 1.31 -0.47 0.36
C ILE A 318 2.05 -1.79 0.60
N MET A 319 3.09 -2.10 -0.18
CA MET A 319 3.75 -3.41 -0.14
C MET A 319 4.29 -3.79 1.25
N SER A 320 4.79 -2.83 2.00
CA SER A 320 5.26 -3.06 3.37
C SER A 320 4.14 -3.51 4.32
N ILE A 321 2.91 -3.04 4.07
CA ILE A 321 1.73 -3.40 4.86
C ILE A 321 1.08 -4.69 4.35
N MET A 322 1.32 -5.07 3.09
CA MET A 322 0.83 -6.32 2.51
C MET A 322 1.66 -7.56 2.91
N GLY A 323 2.80 -7.37 3.54
CA GLY A 323 3.66 -8.49 3.96
C GLY A 323 4.70 -8.89 2.93
N LYS A 324 5.44 -7.91 2.39
CA LYS A 324 6.54 -8.10 1.43
C LYS A 324 7.54 -9.20 1.87
N SER A 325 7.85 -9.28 3.15
CA SER A 325 8.77 -10.29 3.70
C SER A 325 8.28 -11.74 3.56
N TRP A 326 7.00 -11.95 3.28
CA TRP A 326 6.41 -13.27 3.06
C TRP A 326 6.20 -13.61 1.59
N MET A 327 6.59 -12.72 0.67
CA MET A 327 6.55 -12.95 -0.77
C MET A 327 7.92 -13.48 -1.22
N ASN A 328 7.97 -14.71 -1.73
CA ASN A 328 9.21 -15.32 -2.21
C ASN A 328 9.66 -14.69 -3.54
N HIS A 329 8.69 -14.41 -4.41
CA HIS A 329 8.93 -13.86 -5.74
C HIS A 329 8.12 -12.58 -5.93
N GLN A 330 8.80 -11.50 -6.29
CA GLN A 330 8.17 -10.22 -6.58
C GLN A 330 8.67 -9.73 -7.93
N ILE A 331 7.75 -9.27 -8.78
CA ILE A 331 8.08 -8.62 -10.04
C ILE A 331 7.29 -7.31 -10.14
N THR A 332 8.03 -6.22 -10.29
CA THR A 332 7.50 -4.87 -10.53
C THR A 332 7.89 -4.41 -11.93
N PRO A 333 7.24 -3.39 -12.50
CA PRO A 333 7.64 -2.80 -13.78
C PRO A 333 9.11 -2.37 -13.82
N THR A 334 9.66 -1.88 -12.71
CA THR A 334 11.07 -1.46 -12.61
C THR A 334 12.04 -2.63 -12.81
N GLN A 335 11.71 -3.80 -12.28
CA GLN A 335 12.51 -5.02 -12.49
C GLN A 335 12.43 -5.54 -13.94
N LEU A 336 11.46 -5.06 -14.71
CA LEU A 336 11.32 -5.32 -16.15
C LEU A 336 11.92 -4.21 -17.02
N GLY A 337 12.65 -3.26 -16.43
CA GLY A 337 13.37 -2.20 -17.12
C GLY A 337 12.57 -0.91 -17.37
N LEU A 338 11.38 -0.78 -16.77
CA LEU A 338 10.60 0.46 -16.81
C LEU A 338 11.04 1.43 -15.71
N SER A 339 10.71 2.73 -15.86
CA SER A 339 11.02 3.70 -14.82
C SER A 339 10.12 3.47 -13.57
N PRO A 340 10.56 3.86 -12.36
CA PRO A 340 9.77 3.71 -11.14
C PRO A 340 8.42 4.45 -11.14
N GLU A 341 8.29 5.46 -11.99
CA GLU A 341 7.07 6.26 -12.17
C GLU A 341 6.09 5.60 -13.17
N GLN A 342 6.55 4.58 -13.88
CA GLN A 342 5.82 3.97 -14.98
C GLN A 342 5.25 2.61 -14.57
N GLY A 343 3.93 2.46 -14.74
CA GLY A 343 3.28 1.16 -14.69
C GLY A 343 3.47 0.39 -16.00
N MET A 344 2.81 -0.74 -16.12
CA MET A 344 2.80 -1.50 -17.36
C MET A 344 1.37 -1.92 -17.72
N ASN A 345 1.17 -2.27 -18.99
CA ASN A 345 -0.06 -2.91 -19.44
C ASN A 345 -0.29 -4.24 -18.70
N ASP A 346 -1.51 -4.46 -18.23
CA ASP A 346 -1.89 -5.62 -17.41
C ASP A 346 -1.67 -6.96 -18.10
N HIS A 347 -1.78 -7.00 -19.44
CA HIS A 347 -1.54 -8.22 -20.20
C HIS A 347 -0.08 -8.72 -20.08
N LYS A 348 0.86 -7.89 -19.66
CA LYS A 348 2.24 -8.31 -19.34
C LYS A 348 2.34 -9.19 -18.09
N LEU A 349 1.31 -9.22 -17.24
CA LEU A 349 1.23 -10.15 -16.11
C LEU A 349 1.07 -11.61 -16.56
N PHE A 350 0.39 -11.85 -17.68
CA PHE A 350 0.13 -13.19 -18.18
C PHE A 350 1.41 -13.97 -18.54
N PRO A 351 2.37 -13.44 -19.32
CA PRO A 351 3.65 -14.12 -19.55
C PRO A 351 4.46 -14.40 -18.27
N LEU A 352 4.28 -13.61 -17.21
CA LEU A 352 4.93 -13.87 -15.93
C LEU A 352 4.31 -15.09 -15.24
N LEU A 353 2.97 -15.21 -15.27
CA LEU A 353 2.27 -16.41 -14.78
C LEU A 353 2.73 -17.67 -15.50
N GLN A 354 2.92 -17.61 -16.82
CA GLN A 354 3.34 -18.75 -17.63
C GLN A 354 4.74 -19.29 -17.28
N LYS A 355 5.59 -18.49 -16.63
CA LYS A 355 6.92 -18.89 -16.16
C LYS A 355 6.89 -19.69 -14.87
N ILE A 356 5.77 -19.72 -14.15
CA ILE A 356 5.63 -20.45 -12.89
C ILE A 356 5.29 -21.91 -13.20
N ASP A 357 6.02 -22.84 -12.60
CA ASP A 357 5.72 -24.27 -12.74
C ASP A 357 4.57 -24.69 -11.81
N LEU A 358 3.36 -24.59 -12.32
CA LEU A 358 2.14 -24.97 -11.59
C LEU A 358 2.02 -26.48 -11.31
N ASN A 359 2.98 -27.31 -11.74
CA ASN A 359 2.94 -28.76 -11.54
C ASN A 359 3.80 -29.23 -10.37
N LYS A 360 4.86 -28.53 -10.04
CA LYS A 360 5.84 -28.95 -9.02
C LYS A 360 5.43 -28.52 -7.62
N GLU A 361 5.32 -27.23 -7.39
CA GLU A 361 5.11 -26.65 -6.08
C GLU A 361 3.63 -26.33 -5.83
N LYS A 362 3.27 -26.08 -4.58
CA LYS A 362 2.04 -25.37 -4.24
C LYS A 362 2.29 -23.88 -4.46
N ASN A 363 1.42 -23.19 -5.19
CA ASN A 363 1.62 -21.80 -5.55
C ASN A 363 0.47 -20.93 -5.05
N PHE A 364 0.80 -19.83 -4.35
CA PHE A 364 -0.08 -18.71 -4.09
C PHE A 364 0.40 -17.52 -4.94
N ILE A 365 -0.37 -17.19 -5.96
CA ILE A 365 0.01 -16.25 -7.01
C ILE A 365 -0.94 -15.06 -6.99
N VAL A 366 -0.42 -13.87 -6.82
CA VAL A 366 -1.17 -12.61 -6.95
C VAL A 366 -0.69 -11.89 -8.20
N LEU A 367 -1.62 -11.65 -9.13
CA LEU A 367 -1.44 -10.81 -10.29
C LEU A 367 -2.15 -9.48 -10.02
N HIS A 368 -1.38 -8.45 -9.69
CA HIS A 368 -1.91 -7.15 -9.30
C HIS A 368 -1.93 -6.20 -10.50
N GLN A 369 -3.13 -5.87 -10.95
CA GLN A 369 -3.35 -5.03 -12.11
C GLN A 369 -3.07 -3.54 -11.85
N ARG A 370 -2.81 -2.81 -12.93
CA ARG A 370 -3.02 -1.37 -13.01
C ARG A 370 -4.51 -1.07 -13.11
N GLY A 371 -5.24 -1.96 -13.75
CA GLY A 371 -6.68 -2.00 -13.82
C GLY A 371 -7.30 -0.71 -14.35
N SER A 372 -8.37 -0.30 -13.70
CA SER A 372 -9.14 0.89 -14.05
C SER A 372 -8.72 2.14 -13.26
N HIS A 373 -7.45 2.23 -12.86
CA HIS A 373 -6.92 3.42 -12.19
C HIS A 373 -6.66 4.57 -13.17
N SER A 374 -7.06 5.78 -12.83
CA SER A 374 -6.77 6.99 -13.63
C SER A 374 -5.25 7.27 -13.71
N PRO A 375 -4.73 7.78 -14.84
CA PRO A 375 -5.37 8.02 -16.14
C PRO A 375 -5.67 6.72 -16.88
N TYR A 376 -6.93 6.49 -17.24
CA TYR A 376 -7.41 5.17 -17.71
C TYR A 376 -6.73 4.68 -18.99
N ALA A 377 -6.51 5.58 -19.94
CA ALA A 377 -5.97 5.22 -21.26
C ALA A 377 -4.44 5.10 -21.32
N GLU A 378 -3.74 5.42 -20.22
CA GLU A 378 -2.26 5.57 -20.24
C GLU A 378 -1.53 4.27 -20.60
N TYR A 379 -2.07 3.13 -20.18
CA TYR A 379 -1.42 1.83 -20.35
C TYR A 379 -2.15 0.92 -21.33
N LEU A 380 -3.21 1.43 -22.01
CA LEU A 380 -3.90 0.71 -23.07
C LEU A 380 -3.23 0.97 -24.42
N THR A 381 -3.12 -0.06 -25.24
CA THR A 381 -2.80 0.09 -26.67
C THR A 381 -4.00 0.67 -27.43
N GLU A 382 -3.81 1.12 -28.67
CA GLU A 382 -4.92 1.66 -29.47
C GLU A 382 -5.98 0.59 -29.80
N GLU A 383 -5.57 -0.68 -29.92
CA GLU A 383 -6.49 -1.81 -30.12
C GLU A 383 -7.28 -2.15 -28.86
N GLU A 384 -6.73 -1.88 -27.69
CA GLU A 384 -7.37 -2.11 -26.39
C GLU A 384 -8.38 -1.03 -26.02
N LYS A 385 -8.36 0.12 -26.68
CA LYS A 385 -9.36 1.20 -26.55
C LYS A 385 -10.58 0.90 -27.40
N ILE A 386 -11.43 -0.01 -26.93
CA ILE A 386 -12.59 -0.50 -27.70
C ILE A 386 -13.75 0.50 -27.75
N PHE A 387 -13.93 1.34 -26.72
CA PHE A 387 -14.85 2.47 -26.69
C PHE A 387 -14.11 3.73 -27.13
N LYS A 388 -14.52 4.34 -28.27
CA LYS A 388 -13.63 5.23 -29.05
C LYS A 388 -13.91 6.74 -28.96
N ASP A 389 -14.94 7.18 -28.22
CA ASP A 389 -15.22 8.62 -28.10
C ASP A 389 -14.17 9.38 -27.27
N GLY A 390 -13.28 8.64 -26.58
CA GLY A 390 -12.16 9.19 -25.81
C GLY A 390 -12.55 9.89 -24.52
N SER A 391 -13.81 9.80 -24.11
CA SER A 391 -14.28 10.32 -22.83
C SER A 391 -13.67 9.55 -21.64
N PRO A 392 -13.63 10.11 -20.44
CA PRO A 392 -13.26 9.37 -19.24
C PRO A 392 -14.01 8.05 -19.09
N LEU A 393 -15.32 8.03 -19.42
CA LEU A 393 -16.16 6.85 -19.38
C LEU A 393 -15.72 5.79 -20.39
N ASP A 394 -15.43 6.18 -21.64
CA ASP A 394 -15.02 5.23 -22.69
C ASP A 394 -13.65 4.62 -22.37
N ASN A 395 -12.73 5.43 -21.88
CA ASN A 395 -11.43 4.96 -21.46
C ASN A 395 -11.53 4.02 -20.26
N TYR A 396 -12.38 4.34 -19.30
CA TYR A 396 -12.65 3.49 -18.13
C TYR A 396 -13.26 2.16 -18.55
N ASP A 397 -14.33 2.17 -19.33
CA ASP A 397 -14.99 0.96 -19.82
C ASP A 397 -14.05 0.10 -20.68
N SER A 398 -13.14 0.72 -21.42
CA SER A 398 -12.09 -0.01 -22.14
C SER A 398 -11.14 -0.74 -21.19
N THR A 399 -10.79 -0.17 -20.02
CA THR A 399 -9.98 -0.88 -19.01
C THR A 399 -10.74 -2.05 -18.39
N VAL A 400 -12.05 -1.89 -18.16
CA VAL A 400 -12.92 -2.97 -17.67
C VAL A 400 -12.93 -4.15 -18.67
N TYR A 401 -13.10 -3.86 -19.96
CA TYR A 401 -13.03 -4.88 -21.01
C TYR A 401 -11.67 -5.57 -21.07
N ASN A 402 -10.57 -4.84 -20.95
CA ASN A 402 -9.22 -5.42 -20.94
C ASN A 402 -8.97 -6.30 -19.71
N THR A 403 -9.60 -6.00 -18.58
CA THR A 403 -9.60 -6.89 -17.42
C THR A 403 -10.28 -8.23 -17.73
N ASP A 404 -11.44 -8.21 -18.40
CA ASP A 404 -12.13 -9.42 -18.87
C ASP A 404 -11.24 -10.26 -19.81
N GLN A 405 -10.55 -9.62 -20.75
CA GLN A 405 -9.61 -10.28 -21.65
C GLN A 405 -8.40 -10.90 -20.94
N LEU A 406 -7.91 -10.28 -19.88
CA LEU A 406 -6.84 -10.86 -19.05
C LEU A 406 -7.35 -12.11 -18.32
N ILE A 407 -8.52 -12.02 -17.69
CA ILE A 407 -9.15 -13.16 -17.02
C ILE A 407 -9.36 -14.32 -18.00
N GLN A 408 -9.83 -14.03 -19.21
CA GLN A 408 -9.99 -15.03 -20.27
C GLN A 408 -8.68 -15.73 -20.64
N LYS A 409 -7.58 -14.97 -20.81
CA LYS A 409 -6.25 -15.54 -21.09
C LYS A 409 -5.79 -16.46 -19.98
N VAL A 410 -5.93 -16.04 -18.74
CA VAL A 410 -5.54 -16.83 -17.56
C VAL A 410 -6.41 -18.08 -17.45
N TYR A 411 -7.72 -17.95 -17.55
CA TYR A 411 -8.66 -19.07 -17.54
C TYR A 411 -8.32 -20.12 -18.61
N ASN A 412 -8.17 -19.70 -19.87
CA ASN A 412 -7.85 -20.60 -20.98
C ASN A 412 -6.50 -21.30 -20.79
N TYR A 413 -5.51 -20.63 -20.20
CA TYR A 413 -4.22 -21.22 -19.88
C TYR A 413 -4.34 -22.31 -18.82
N LEU A 414 -5.11 -22.06 -17.77
CA LEU A 414 -5.32 -23.01 -16.68
C LEU A 414 -6.12 -24.23 -17.15
N GLU A 415 -7.17 -24.02 -17.95
CA GLU A 415 -7.99 -25.11 -18.51
C GLU A 415 -7.20 -26.04 -19.45
N LYS A 416 -6.29 -25.49 -20.26
CA LYS A 416 -5.42 -26.29 -21.14
C LYS A 416 -4.53 -27.28 -20.38
N ARG A 417 -4.30 -27.08 -19.07
CA ARG A 417 -3.55 -28.02 -18.24
C ARG A 417 -4.32 -29.32 -17.97
N GLY A 418 -5.66 -29.30 -18.11
CA GLY A 418 -6.53 -30.46 -17.85
C GLY A 418 -6.44 -30.96 -16.39
N LYS A 419 -6.20 -30.07 -15.41
CA LYS A 419 -6.07 -30.38 -13.97
C LYS A 419 -7.04 -29.55 -13.16
N ASP A 420 -7.70 -30.16 -12.18
CA ASP A 420 -8.64 -29.50 -11.29
C ASP A 420 -7.97 -29.10 -9.94
N ASP A 421 -6.67 -28.80 -10.01
CA ASP A 421 -5.78 -28.51 -8.86
C ASP A 421 -5.65 -27.00 -8.56
N TYR A 422 -6.57 -26.18 -9.05
CA TYR A 422 -6.49 -24.73 -8.92
C TYR A 422 -7.83 -24.07 -8.61
N ILE A 423 -7.72 -22.84 -8.12
CA ILE A 423 -8.79 -21.85 -8.06
C ILE A 423 -8.31 -20.56 -8.71
N LEU A 424 -9.16 -19.96 -9.55
CA LEU A 424 -8.97 -18.63 -10.12
C LEU A 424 -9.93 -17.65 -9.46
N ILE A 425 -9.39 -16.59 -8.87
CA ILE A 425 -10.15 -15.56 -8.16
C ILE A 425 -9.83 -14.21 -8.79
N TYR A 426 -10.86 -13.39 -9.00
CA TYR A 426 -10.73 -11.99 -9.34
C TYR A 426 -11.61 -11.15 -8.43
N THR A 427 -11.11 -10.01 -7.97
CA THR A 427 -11.88 -8.90 -7.43
C THR A 427 -11.11 -7.61 -7.61
N SER A 428 -11.79 -6.46 -7.63
CA SER A 428 -11.13 -5.14 -7.53
C SER A 428 -10.99 -4.73 -6.08
N ASP A 429 -10.00 -3.90 -5.78
CA ASP A 429 -9.77 -3.37 -4.43
C ASP A 429 -10.91 -2.43 -3.98
N HIS A 430 -11.33 -1.53 -4.83
CA HIS A 430 -12.51 -0.67 -4.70
C HIS A 430 -13.03 -0.34 -6.11
N GLY A 431 -14.12 0.38 -6.19
CA GLY A 431 -14.64 0.92 -7.43
C GLY A 431 -14.30 2.40 -7.61
N GLN A 432 -14.84 2.99 -8.67
CA GLN A 432 -14.70 4.40 -8.97
C GLN A 432 -15.98 4.94 -9.61
N PHE A 433 -16.36 6.16 -9.25
CA PHE A 433 -17.46 6.86 -9.91
C PHE A 433 -16.94 7.51 -11.18
N VAL A 434 -17.48 7.12 -12.34
CA VAL A 434 -17.04 7.63 -13.65
C VAL A 434 -18.24 7.98 -14.50
N THR A 435 -18.15 9.16 -15.14
CA THR A 435 -19.12 9.64 -16.12
C THR A 435 -18.37 10.13 -17.38
N LYS A 436 -19.10 10.55 -18.41
CA LYS A 436 -18.48 11.11 -19.62
C LYS A 436 -17.53 12.28 -19.33
N ASN A 437 -17.82 13.08 -18.31
CA ASN A 437 -17.10 14.34 -18.06
C ASN A 437 -16.33 14.36 -16.73
N HIS A 438 -16.63 13.46 -15.82
CA HIS A 438 -16.10 13.49 -14.45
C HIS A 438 -15.78 12.09 -13.96
N TYR A 439 -14.77 12.01 -13.12
CA TYR A 439 -14.47 10.83 -12.31
C TYR A 439 -14.14 11.27 -10.88
N ASN A 440 -14.45 10.43 -9.90
CA ASN A 440 -14.21 10.71 -8.48
C ASN A 440 -13.89 9.43 -7.73
N GLN A 441 -13.10 9.57 -6.67
CA GLN A 441 -12.68 8.49 -5.78
C GLN A 441 -12.80 8.96 -4.32
N GLY A 442 -13.04 8.02 -3.40
CA GLY A 442 -13.08 8.31 -1.97
C GLY A 442 -14.38 8.95 -1.50
N THR A 443 -15.46 8.90 -2.29
CA THR A 443 -16.82 9.28 -1.87
C THR A 443 -17.60 8.05 -1.38
N THR A 444 -18.84 8.27 -0.92
CA THR A 444 -19.72 7.22 -0.43
C THR A 444 -20.74 6.75 -1.47
N ALA A 445 -20.48 6.99 -2.76
CA ALA A 445 -21.32 6.49 -3.86
C ALA A 445 -21.13 4.97 -4.04
N GLU A 446 -22.20 4.28 -4.44
CA GLU A 446 -22.17 2.82 -4.65
C GLU A 446 -21.08 2.37 -5.61
N ASP A 447 -20.85 3.15 -6.67
CA ASP A 447 -19.79 2.89 -7.66
C ASP A 447 -18.40 2.74 -7.04
N GLN A 448 -18.18 3.29 -5.86
CA GLN A 448 -16.85 3.32 -5.24
C GLN A 448 -16.58 2.15 -4.29
N TYR A 449 -17.61 1.47 -3.84
CA TYR A 449 -17.46 0.37 -2.91
C TYR A 449 -18.10 -0.95 -3.38
N LEU A 450 -18.84 -0.94 -4.49
CA LEU A 450 -19.34 -2.17 -5.09
C LEU A 450 -18.38 -2.63 -6.17
N VAL A 451 -17.84 -3.83 -5.98
CA VAL A 451 -16.85 -4.45 -6.86
C VAL A 451 -17.32 -5.84 -7.29
N PRO A 452 -16.90 -6.35 -8.46
CA PRO A 452 -17.18 -7.71 -8.84
C PRO A 452 -16.26 -8.70 -8.09
N VAL A 453 -16.80 -9.86 -7.76
CA VAL A 453 -16.06 -11.04 -7.31
C VAL A 453 -16.37 -12.16 -8.29
N PHE A 454 -15.34 -12.64 -8.97
CA PHE A 454 -15.38 -13.79 -9.85
C PHE A 454 -14.51 -14.90 -9.26
N ILE A 455 -15.06 -16.11 -9.15
CA ILE A 455 -14.36 -17.30 -8.67
C ILE A 455 -14.67 -18.45 -9.62
N TYR A 456 -13.63 -19.13 -10.07
CA TYR A 456 -13.74 -20.35 -10.87
C TYR A 456 -12.88 -21.47 -10.29
N THR A 457 -13.48 -22.64 -10.13
CA THR A 457 -12.77 -23.88 -9.77
C THR A 457 -13.65 -25.09 -10.06
N LYS A 458 -13.05 -26.21 -10.47
CA LYS A 458 -13.71 -27.52 -10.57
C LYS A 458 -13.54 -28.37 -9.31
N ASN A 459 -12.81 -27.87 -8.31
CA ASN A 459 -12.59 -28.57 -7.07
C ASN A 459 -13.88 -28.68 -6.25
N GLU A 460 -14.38 -29.90 -6.06
CA GLU A 460 -15.67 -30.15 -5.38
C GLU A 460 -15.71 -29.64 -3.94
N LYS A 461 -14.59 -29.73 -3.19
CA LYS A 461 -14.53 -29.24 -1.81
C LYS A 461 -14.71 -27.73 -1.75
N ILE A 462 -14.11 -27.02 -2.70
CA ILE A 462 -14.26 -25.55 -2.77
C ILE A 462 -15.66 -25.20 -3.26
N GLN A 463 -16.19 -25.93 -4.24
CA GLN A 463 -17.56 -25.74 -4.71
C GLN A 463 -18.58 -25.89 -3.56
N GLN A 464 -18.34 -26.84 -2.66
CA GLN A 464 -19.16 -26.99 -1.47
C GLN A 464 -19.11 -25.74 -0.55
N LYS A 465 -17.92 -25.17 -0.35
CA LYS A 465 -17.72 -23.94 0.42
C LYS A 465 -18.40 -22.72 -0.25
N LEU A 466 -18.36 -22.67 -1.59
CA LEU A 466 -18.99 -21.58 -2.36
C LEU A 466 -20.52 -21.59 -2.23
N LYS A 467 -21.16 -22.74 -2.00
CA LYS A 467 -22.62 -22.81 -1.76
C LYS A 467 -23.08 -21.99 -0.55
N GLU A 468 -22.21 -21.76 0.43
CA GLU A 468 -22.53 -20.89 1.56
C GLU A 468 -22.79 -19.43 1.13
N PHE A 469 -22.29 -19.04 -0.06
CA PHE A 469 -22.49 -17.70 -0.62
C PHE A 469 -23.72 -17.57 -1.51
N ASP A 470 -24.39 -18.67 -1.85
CA ASP A 470 -25.55 -18.64 -2.76
C ASP A 470 -26.68 -17.78 -2.20
N GLN A 471 -26.90 -17.84 -0.90
CA GLN A 471 -27.91 -17.04 -0.19
C GLN A 471 -27.54 -15.56 -0.04
N CYS A 472 -26.28 -15.18 -0.25
CA CYS A 472 -25.84 -13.81 -0.13
C CYS A 472 -26.24 -13.02 -1.38
N LYS A 473 -27.01 -11.94 -1.22
CA LYS A 473 -27.26 -11.00 -2.31
C LYS A 473 -25.97 -10.34 -2.80
N ARG A 474 -25.13 -9.91 -1.86
CA ARG A 474 -23.81 -9.34 -2.05
C ARG A 474 -22.86 -9.93 -1.05
N LEU A 475 -21.59 -10.04 -1.40
CA LEU A 475 -20.53 -10.46 -0.50
C LEU A 475 -19.87 -9.25 0.15
N PHE A 476 -18.97 -9.50 1.07
CA PHE A 476 -17.95 -8.55 1.54
C PHE A 476 -16.57 -9.10 1.21
N HIS A 477 -15.59 -8.26 0.98
CA HIS A 477 -14.20 -8.67 0.81
C HIS A 477 -13.70 -9.58 1.94
N GLN A 478 -14.18 -9.36 3.16
CA GLN A 478 -13.85 -10.22 4.30
C GLN A 478 -14.27 -11.68 4.09
N GLN A 479 -15.44 -11.93 3.49
CA GLN A 479 -15.89 -13.31 3.21
C GLN A 479 -14.99 -13.97 2.16
N LEU A 480 -14.57 -13.22 1.13
CA LEU A 480 -13.59 -13.68 0.18
C LEU A 480 -12.25 -13.98 0.87
N SER A 481 -11.81 -13.10 1.77
CA SER A 481 -10.59 -13.31 2.55
C SER A 481 -10.66 -14.57 3.40
N THR A 482 -11.76 -14.77 4.09
CA THR A 482 -11.97 -15.96 4.91
C THR A 482 -12.01 -17.24 4.08
N LEU A 483 -12.65 -17.20 2.90
CA LEU A 483 -12.65 -18.31 1.95
C LEU A 483 -11.23 -18.69 1.53
N VAL A 484 -10.41 -17.71 1.12
CA VAL A 484 -9.01 -17.95 0.70
C VAL A 484 -8.20 -18.60 1.83
N ILE A 485 -8.34 -18.11 3.06
CA ILE A 485 -7.68 -18.68 4.24
C ILE A 485 -8.14 -20.13 4.48
N ASN A 486 -9.44 -20.40 4.38
CA ASN A 486 -9.99 -21.75 4.57
C ASN A 486 -9.59 -22.73 3.45
N ILE A 487 -9.42 -22.24 2.21
CA ILE A 487 -8.88 -23.04 1.09
C ILE A 487 -7.43 -23.42 1.34
N MET A 488 -6.66 -22.56 2.00
CA MET A 488 -5.28 -22.86 2.42
C MET A 488 -5.22 -23.90 3.55
N GLY A 489 -6.34 -24.38 4.08
CA GLY A 489 -6.41 -25.40 5.14
C GLY A 489 -6.42 -24.88 6.56
N PHE A 490 -6.73 -23.60 6.75
CA PHE A 490 -6.92 -23.01 8.06
C PHE A 490 -8.40 -23.01 8.48
N ASN A 491 -8.64 -22.84 9.79
CA ASN A 491 -9.97 -22.67 10.35
C ASN A 491 -10.23 -21.20 10.65
N MET A 492 -10.94 -20.52 9.77
CA MET A 492 -11.40 -19.15 10.00
C MET A 492 -12.90 -19.06 9.77
N PRO A 493 -13.68 -18.60 10.78
CA PRO A 493 -15.14 -18.55 10.67
C PRO A 493 -15.57 -17.58 9.57
N ILE A 494 -16.45 -18.01 8.69
CA ILE A 494 -17.04 -17.16 7.64
C ILE A 494 -18.13 -16.29 8.31
N SER A 495 -18.02 -14.99 8.13
CA SER A 495 -19.02 -14.05 8.64
C SER A 495 -20.29 -14.05 7.79
N SER A 496 -21.41 -13.66 8.40
CA SER A 496 -22.66 -13.42 7.68
C SER A 496 -22.50 -12.33 6.61
N CYS A 497 -23.18 -12.49 5.47
CA CYS A 497 -23.27 -11.46 4.42
C CYS A 497 -24.35 -10.40 4.71
N GLU A 498 -24.98 -10.42 5.87
CA GLU A 498 -26.04 -9.46 6.20
C GLU A 498 -25.52 -8.13 6.74
N ASN A 499 -24.41 -8.15 7.46
CA ASN A 499 -23.86 -6.96 8.07
C ASN A 499 -22.36 -6.87 7.83
N GLY A 500 -21.88 -5.67 7.52
CA GLY A 500 -20.47 -5.44 7.31
C GLY A 500 -20.09 -3.98 7.39
N VAL A 501 -18.83 -3.74 7.13
CA VAL A 501 -18.24 -2.40 7.18
C VAL A 501 -17.36 -2.18 5.96
N ILE A 502 -17.43 -0.96 5.41
CA ILE A 502 -16.51 -0.46 4.40
C ILE A 502 -15.71 0.66 5.06
N ASN A 503 -14.40 0.49 5.14
CA ASN A 503 -13.51 1.51 5.70
C ASN A 503 -13.45 2.74 4.77
N SER A 504 -13.41 3.93 5.34
CA SER A 504 -13.30 5.17 4.57
C SER A 504 -11.82 5.52 4.28
N HIS A 505 -11.34 6.65 4.79
CA HIS A 505 -10.04 7.20 4.45
C HIS A 505 -8.92 6.77 5.41
N MET A 506 -9.25 6.09 6.50
CA MET A 506 -8.29 5.58 7.47
C MET A 506 -8.61 4.16 7.91
N ILE A 507 -7.56 3.35 7.97
CA ILE A 507 -7.66 1.96 8.41
C ILE A 507 -8.04 1.83 9.90
N THR A 508 -7.79 2.88 10.69
CA THR A 508 -8.19 3.00 12.09
C THR A 508 -9.70 3.25 12.25
N GLY A 509 -10.35 3.76 11.20
CA GLY A 509 -11.76 4.11 11.21
C GLY A 509 -12.11 5.39 11.97
N ASP A 510 -11.15 6.11 12.51
CA ASP A 510 -11.40 7.33 13.31
C ASP A 510 -12.03 8.47 12.51
N TYR A 511 -11.89 8.46 11.17
CA TYR A 511 -12.49 9.43 10.27
C TYR A 511 -13.79 8.95 9.63
N GLY A 512 -14.30 7.80 10.09
CA GLY A 512 -15.56 7.23 9.68
C GLY A 512 -15.41 5.99 8.83
N TYR A 513 -16.54 5.31 8.68
CA TYR A 513 -16.72 4.11 7.89
C TYR A 513 -18.19 4.00 7.47
N LEU A 514 -18.46 3.20 6.45
CA LEU A 514 -19.82 2.87 6.08
C LEU A 514 -20.25 1.59 6.79
N SER A 515 -21.37 1.66 7.53
CA SER A 515 -22.04 0.49 8.09
C SER A 515 -23.08 -0.01 7.10
N VAL A 516 -22.95 -1.25 6.69
CA VAL A 516 -23.86 -1.91 5.75
C VAL A 516 -24.79 -2.84 6.51
N LYS A 517 -26.10 -2.72 6.24
CA LYS A 517 -27.17 -3.58 6.78
C LYS A 517 -28.11 -3.99 5.65
N PRO A 518 -28.72 -5.19 5.67
CA PRO A 518 -29.42 -5.77 4.51
C PRO A 518 -30.55 -4.93 3.92
N ALA A 519 -31.28 -4.23 4.76
CA ALA A 519 -32.50 -3.52 4.34
C ALA A 519 -32.31 -2.02 4.17
N ASN A 520 -31.13 -1.48 4.46
CA ASN A 520 -30.88 -0.04 4.47
C ASN A 520 -29.71 0.31 3.57
N PRO A 521 -29.71 1.49 2.94
CA PRO A 521 -28.50 1.98 2.28
C PRO A 521 -27.36 2.09 3.31
N PRO A 522 -26.09 1.93 2.87
CA PRO A 522 -24.94 2.06 3.76
C PRO A 522 -24.96 3.40 4.49
N ALA A 523 -24.85 3.35 5.82
CA ALA A 523 -24.86 4.52 6.67
C ALA A 523 -23.44 4.93 7.06
N PHE A 524 -23.08 6.21 6.84
CA PHE A 524 -21.79 6.74 7.27
C PHE A 524 -21.79 6.93 8.80
N ILE A 525 -20.84 6.29 9.45
CA ILE A 525 -20.61 6.38 10.89
C ILE A 525 -19.32 7.17 11.12
N ASN A 526 -19.42 8.25 11.88
CA ASN A 526 -18.23 8.97 12.37
C ASN A 526 -18.12 8.73 13.88
N PRO A 527 -17.18 7.91 14.36
CA PRO A 527 -17.05 7.57 15.77
C PRO A 527 -16.66 8.77 16.66
N ASN A 528 -16.13 9.82 16.07
CA ASN A 528 -15.70 11.03 16.79
C ASN A 528 -16.76 12.14 16.82
N ARG A 529 -17.92 11.93 16.19
CA ARG A 529 -19.08 12.82 16.31
C ARG A 529 -20.10 12.19 17.26
N LYS A 530 -20.14 12.70 18.48
CA LYS A 530 -21.26 12.49 19.42
C LYS A 530 -22.41 13.43 19.08
#